data_7f857fe64dd8f0aa958eb6d839fee54f
#
_entry.id   7f857fe64dd8f0aa958eb6d839fee54f
#
_cell.length_a   1.000
_cell.length_b   1.000
_cell.length_c   1.000
_cell.angle_alpha   90.00
_cell.angle_beta   90.00
_cell.angle_gamma   90.00
#
_symmetry.space_group_name_H-M   'P 1'
#
loop_
_entity.id
_entity.type
_entity.pdbx_description
1 polymer ?
#
loop_
_entity_poly.entity_id
_entity_poly.type
_entity_poly.pdbx_seq_one_letter_code
_entity_poly.pdbx_strand_id
1 'polypeptide(L)'
;MDSNKTLHVLGLSGGKDSAALAMYMRDNYPGLDIHYYFTDTGKELPEVNIFIDKLRGYLGKEIIDPYEEVFTSNRKKKDFDYHLEQHKNYLPSPQARWCTIQMKLVPFEQWVKKKIAEEGYTEIVSYVGIRADEPERDGFLTNNVTEEFITIKMPFREDGLNRQDILNILQQADLYSDDEEVQAFREVKLGCNGIEQMLP
;
A
#
# COMPACT_ATOMS: atom_id res chain seq x y z
N MET A 1 -13.10 -7.33 -31.07
CA MET A 1 -13.04 -8.15 -29.84
C MET A 1 -12.25 -7.31 -28.85
N ASP A 2 -12.92 -6.60 -27.98
CA ASP A 2 -12.23 -5.84 -26.94
C ASP A 2 -11.60 -6.86 -25.99
N SER A 3 -10.28 -6.98 -26.05
CA SER A 3 -9.56 -7.81 -25.09
C SER A 3 -9.69 -7.13 -23.72
N ASN A 4 -10.34 -7.79 -22.78
CA ASN A 4 -10.40 -7.34 -21.41
C ASN A 4 -8.98 -7.07 -20.92
N LYS A 5 -8.62 -5.81 -20.71
CA LYS A 5 -7.30 -5.40 -20.24
C LYS A 5 -7.37 -5.19 -18.75
N THR A 6 -6.76 -6.08 -17.99
CA THR A 6 -6.75 -6.03 -16.53
C THR A 6 -5.49 -5.31 -16.03
N LEU A 7 -5.66 -4.33 -15.14
CA LEU A 7 -4.59 -3.69 -14.39
C LEU A 7 -4.41 -4.38 -13.04
N HIS A 8 -3.26 -4.98 -12.81
CA HIS A 8 -2.90 -5.59 -11.54
C HIS A 8 -2.14 -4.57 -10.68
N VAL A 9 -2.63 -4.28 -9.48
CA VAL A 9 -2.03 -3.28 -8.59
C VAL A 9 -1.78 -3.85 -7.20
N LEU A 10 -0.69 -3.41 -6.57
CA LEU A 10 -0.34 -3.77 -5.20
C LEU A 10 0.17 -2.55 -4.45
N GLY A 11 -0.58 -2.15 -3.42
CA GLY A 11 -0.22 -1.03 -2.56
C GLY A 11 0.78 -1.44 -1.48
N LEU A 12 1.87 -0.72 -1.42
CA LEU A 12 2.88 -0.85 -0.37
C LEU A 12 2.60 0.17 0.74
N SER A 13 2.64 -0.28 1.97
CA SER A 13 2.44 0.59 3.15
C SER A 13 3.72 0.85 3.92
N GLY A 14 4.84 0.33 3.44
CA GLY A 14 6.08 0.25 4.21
C GLY A 14 6.06 -0.84 5.30
N GLY A 15 4.94 -1.51 5.52
CA GLY A 15 4.82 -2.58 6.51
C GLY A 15 5.17 -3.97 5.94
N LYS A 16 5.50 -4.89 6.85
CA LYS A 16 5.94 -6.25 6.54
C LYS A 16 4.99 -7.04 5.64
N ASP A 17 3.67 -6.94 5.89
CA ASP A 17 2.68 -7.78 5.18
C ASP A 17 2.55 -7.36 3.70
N SER A 18 2.56 -6.06 3.40
CA SER A 18 2.52 -5.57 2.02
C SER A 18 3.82 -5.84 1.26
N ALA A 19 4.96 -5.76 1.95
CA ALA A 19 6.26 -6.08 1.35
C ALA A 19 6.37 -7.59 1.05
N ALA A 20 6.04 -8.43 2.03
CA ALA A 20 6.02 -9.88 1.82
C ALA A 20 5.07 -10.29 0.71
N LEU A 21 3.90 -9.62 0.58
CA LEU A 21 2.98 -9.87 -0.52
C LEU A 21 3.60 -9.53 -1.87
N ALA A 22 4.30 -8.41 -1.98
CA ALA A 22 4.97 -8.03 -3.22
C ALA A 22 6.03 -9.07 -3.64
N MET A 23 6.82 -9.57 -2.67
CA MET A 23 7.81 -10.63 -2.90
C MET A 23 7.14 -11.94 -3.30
N TYR A 24 6.12 -12.34 -2.53
CA TYR A 24 5.34 -13.56 -2.79
C TYR A 24 4.72 -13.55 -4.19
N MET A 25 4.10 -12.45 -4.57
CA MET A 25 3.48 -12.30 -5.89
C MET A 25 4.51 -12.34 -7.02
N ARG A 26 5.68 -11.70 -6.84
CA ARG A 26 6.76 -11.77 -7.82
C ARG A 26 7.24 -13.20 -8.04
N ASP A 27 7.40 -13.95 -6.96
CA ASP A 27 8.04 -15.28 -7.01
C ASP A 27 7.05 -16.37 -7.46
N ASN A 28 5.79 -16.27 -7.06
CA ASN A 28 4.78 -17.29 -7.37
C ASN A 28 3.93 -16.96 -8.62
N TYR A 29 3.87 -15.68 -9.01
CA TYR A 29 3.08 -15.23 -10.16
C TYR A 29 3.91 -14.36 -11.12
N PRO A 30 5.06 -14.84 -11.62
CA PRO A 30 5.99 -14.03 -12.43
C PRO A 30 5.40 -13.59 -13.77
N GLY A 31 4.31 -14.22 -14.22
CA GLY A 31 3.60 -13.84 -15.45
C GLY A 31 2.65 -12.65 -15.28
N LEU A 32 2.41 -12.18 -14.06
CA LEU A 32 1.55 -11.02 -13.80
C LEU A 32 2.36 -9.73 -13.87
N ASP A 33 1.89 -8.79 -14.67
CA ASP A 33 2.46 -7.45 -14.71
C ASP A 33 1.83 -6.57 -13.59
N ILE A 34 2.40 -6.67 -12.40
CA ILE A 34 1.92 -5.95 -11.22
C ILE A 34 2.54 -4.57 -11.16
N HIS A 35 1.70 -3.55 -11.02
CA HIS A 35 2.07 -2.17 -10.76
C HIS A 35 2.11 -1.93 -9.24
N TYR A 36 3.30 -1.64 -8.72
CA TYR A 36 3.48 -1.35 -7.31
C TYR A 36 3.32 0.14 -7.06
N TYR A 37 2.64 0.50 -5.96
CA TYR A 37 2.50 1.89 -5.58
C TYR A 37 2.69 2.09 -4.07
N PHE A 38 3.22 3.24 -3.73
CA PHE A 38 3.39 3.70 -2.35
C PHE A 38 2.93 5.14 -2.25
N THR A 39 2.05 5.45 -1.31
CA THR A 39 1.55 6.81 -1.12
C THR A 39 2.28 7.45 0.04
N ASP A 40 3.24 8.32 -0.28
CA ASP A 40 3.96 9.10 0.71
C ASP A 40 3.08 10.21 1.28
N THR A 41 2.87 10.17 2.59
CA THR A 41 2.10 11.18 3.33
C THR A 41 2.92 12.41 3.72
N GLY A 42 4.23 12.39 3.50
CA GLY A 42 5.18 13.42 3.96
C GLY A 42 5.48 13.34 5.46
N LYS A 43 5.02 12.30 6.14
CA LYS A 43 5.27 12.01 7.57
C LYS A 43 5.69 10.56 7.80
N GLU A 44 6.15 9.89 6.76
CA GLU A 44 6.73 8.57 6.92
C GLU A 44 8.10 8.70 7.61
N LEU A 45 8.45 7.69 8.40
CA LEU A 45 9.78 7.61 9.01
C LEU A 45 10.85 7.46 7.92
N PRO A 46 12.05 8.02 8.09
CA PRO A 46 13.15 7.86 7.12
C PRO A 46 13.43 6.40 6.75
N GLU A 47 13.30 5.48 7.72
CA GLU A 47 13.50 4.04 7.57
C GLU A 47 12.49 3.43 6.59
N VAL A 48 11.26 3.96 6.54
CA VAL A 48 10.23 3.53 5.57
C VAL A 48 10.71 3.81 4.15
N ASN A 49 11.21 5.00 3.91
CA ASN A 49 11.69 5.41 2.58
C ASN A 49 12.90 4.55 2.15
N ILE A 50 13.86 4.32 3.07
CA ILE A 50 15.00 3.43 2.83
C ILE A 50 14.52 2.02 2.50
N PHE A 51 13.53 1.52 3.23
CA PHE A 51 12.97 0.19 2.99
C PHE A 51 12.25 0.10 1.65
N ILE A 52 11.46 1.10 1.27
CA ILE A 52 10.79 1.16 -0.04
C ILE A 52 11.82 1.19 -1.17
N ASP A 53 12.94 1.87 -1.01
CA ASP A 53 14.02 1.90 -2.01
C ASP A 53 14.71 0.53 -2.15
N LYS A 54 14.99 -0.15 -1.02
CA LYS A 54 15.50 -1.53 -1.05
C LYS A 54 14.51 -2.47 -1.75
N LEU A 55 13.22 -2.34 -1.43
CA LEU A 55 12.16 -3.15 -2.02
C LEU A 55 12.02 -2.90 -3.54
N ARG A 56 12.16 -1.65 -3.99
CA ARG A 56 12.20 -1.30 -5.42
C ARG A 56 13.34 -2.03 -6.14
N GLY A 57 14.55 -2.02 -5.54
CA GLY A 57 15.69 -2.77 -6.07
C GLY A 57 15.43 -4.28 -6.14
N TYR A 58 14.84 -4.85 -5.09
CA TYR A 58 14.51 -6.27 -5.03
C TYR A 58 13.45 -6.69 -6.07
N LEU A 59 12.39 -5.90 -6.23
CA LEU A 59 11.32 -6.18 -7.18
C LEU A 59 11.75 -5.96 -8.64
N GLY A 60 12.79 -5.16 -8.87
CA GLY A 60 13.23 -4.80 -10.23
C GLY A 60 12.18 -4.00 -11.00
N LYS A 61 11.23 -3.38 -10.30
CA LYS A 61 10.14 -2.59 -10.85
C LYS A 61 10.01 -1.25 -10.12
N GLU A 62 9.49 -0.27 -10.81
CA GLU A 62 9.17 1.01 -10.23
C GLU A 62 8.05 0.89 -9.19
N ILE A 63 8.17 1.68 -8.13
CA ILE A 63 7.12 1.89 -7.13
C ILE A 63 6.68 3.34 -7.28
N ILE A 64 5.51 3.55 -7.82
CA ILE A 64 4.99 4.88 -8.14
C ILE A 64 4.31 5.52 -6.92
N ASP A 65 4.24 6.86 -6.90
CA ASP A 65 3.32 7.58 -6.03
C ASP A 65 2.09 8.01 -6.85
N PRO A 66 0.89 7.44 -6.59
CA PRO A 66 -0.34 7.79 -7.30
C PRO A 66 -0.66 9.29 -7.26
N TYR A 67 -0.27 9.99 -6.17
CA TYR A 67 -0.48 11.42 -6.07
C TYR A 67 0.35 12.18 -7.12
N GLU A 68 1.61 11.83 -7.27
CA GLU A 68 2.50 12.48 -8.24
C GLU A 68 2.08 12.19 -9.68
N GLU A 69 1.62 10.99 -9.96
CA GLU A 69 1.10 10.59 -11.28
C GLU A 69 -0.12 11.39 -11.73
N VAL A 70 -0.96 11.82 -10.79
CA VAL A 70 -2.21 12.52 -11.09
C VAL A 70 -2.04 14.05 -11.01
N PHE A 71 -1.29 14.53 -10.01
CA PHE A 71 -1.22 15.94 -9.66
C PHE A 71 0.09 16.62 -10.09
N THR A 72 0.71 16.17 -11.18
CA THR A 72 2.02 16.59 -11.71
C THR A 72 2.19 18.08 -12.03
N SER A 73 1.18 18.92 -11.86
CA SER A 73 1.31 20.34 -12.09
C SER A 73 1.87 21.05 -10.87
N ASN A 74 2.95 21.79 -11.00
CA ASN A 74 3.59 22.88 -10.21
C ASN A 74 2.95 23.34 -8.86
N ARG A 75 2.05 22.56 -8.27
CA ARG A 75 1.41 22.83 -6.98
C ARG A 75 2.12 22.02 -5.89
N LYS A 76 2.41 22.69 -4.78
CA LYS A 76 2.90 22.03 -3.57
C LYS A 76 2.01 20.82 -3.25
N LYS A 77 2.62 19.65 -3.02
CA LYS A 77 1.91 18.44 -2.60
C LYS A 77 1.05 18.77 -1.37
N LYS A 78 -0.19 18.31 -1.39
CA LYS A 78 -1.08 18.37 -0.24
C LYS A 78 -0.68 17.25 0.74
N ASP A 79 0.34 17.52 1.52
CA ASP A 79 0.90 16.61 2.50
C ASP A 79 0.05 16.50 3.78
N PHE A 80 0.52 15.77 4.75
CA PHE A 80 -0.17 15.58 6.01
C PHE A 80 -0.45 16.90 6.73
N ASP A 81 0.51 17.84 6.76
CA ASP A 81 0.35 19.12 7.43
C ASP A 81 -0.75 19.97 6.77
N TYR A 82 -0.79 19.98 5.44
CA TYR A 82 -1.88 20.63 4.72
C TYR A 82 -3.25 20.08 5.15
N HIS A 83 -3.42 18.77 5.16
CA HIS A 83 -4.70 18.16 5.54
C HIS A 83 -5.02 18.35 7.01
N LEU A 84 -4.02 18.32 7.90
CA LEU A 84 -4.20 18.59 9.32
C LEU A 84 -4.76 20.00 9.56
N GLU A 85 -4.23 21.02 8.87
CA GLU A 85 -4.76 22.39 8.92
C GLU A 85 -6.22 22.47 8.44
N GLN A 86 -6.56 21.79 7.33
CA GLN A 86 -7.93 21.74 6.82
C GLN A 86 -8.90 21.11 7.83
N HIS A 87 -8.41 20.17 8.62
CA HIS A 87 -9.17 19.53 9.71
C HIS A 87 -9.04 20.26 11.06
N LYS A 88 -8.64 21.55 11.06
CA LYS A 88 -8.52 22.38 12.25
C LYS A 88 -7.59 21.79 13.30
N ASN A 89 -6.50 21.18 12.88
CA ASN A 89 -5.53 20.46 13.70
C ASN A 89 -6.10 19.25 14.46
N TYR A 90 -7.24 18.71 14.02
CA TYR A 90 -7.77 17.46 14.56
C TYR A 90 -6.99 16.28 13.96
N LEU A 91 -6.26 15.56 14.83
CA LEU A 91 -5.49 14.39 14.42
C LEU A 91 -6.39 13.26 13.92
N PRO A 92 -5.93 12.46 12.94
CA PRO A 92 -6.70 11.30 12.50
C PRO A 92 -6.87 10.30 13.64
N SER A 93 -8.03 9.62 13.64
CA SER A 93 -8.38 8.60 14.62
C SER A 93 -9.07 7.42 13.91
N PRO A 94 -9.30 6.29 14.58
CA PRO A 94 -10.08 5.19 14.00
C PRO A 94 -11.46 5.60 13.47
N GLN A 95 -12.08 6.62 14.07
CA GLN A 95 -13.38 7.16 13.67
C GLN A 95 -13.26 8.27 12.62
N ALA A 96 -12.13 8.97 12.56
CA ALA A 96 -11.88 10.10 11.66
C ALA A 96 -10.64 9.84 10.79
N ARG A 97 -10.77 8.90 9.86
CA ARG A 97 -9.67 8.40 9.01
C ARG A 97 -9.39 9.29 7.79
N TRP A 98 -9.44 10.62 7.96
CA TRP A 98 -9.22 11.55 6.85
C TRP A 98 -7.86 11.35 6.15
N CYS A 99 -6.81 10.99 6.89
CA CYS A 99 -5.50 10.72 6.30
C CYS A 99 -5.55 9.55 5.30
N THR A 100 -6.23 8.47 5.64
CA THR A 100 -6.42 7.34 4.72
C THR A 100 -7.22 7.74 3.50
N ILE A 101 -8.32 8.46 3.69
CA ILE A 101 -9.23 8.84 2.60
C ILE A 101 -8.53 9.84 1.67
N GLN A 102 -8.07 10.97 2.19
CA GLN A 102 -7.57 12.08 1.39
C GLN A 102 -6.19 11.84 0.78
N MET A 103 -5.35 11.08 1.48
CA MET A 103 -3.95 10.95 1.08
C MET A 103 -3.63 9.61 0.41
N LYS A 104 -4.47 8.57 0.61
CA LYS A 104 -4.24 7.25 0.04
C LYS A 104 -5.33 6.85 -0.95
N LEU A 105 -6.60 6.84 -0.53
CA LEU A 105 -7.69 6.36 -1.38
C LEU A 105 -8.00 7.30 -2.54
N VAL A 106 -8.15 8.59 -2.28
CA VAL A 106 -8.47 9.57 -3.33
C VAL A 106 -7.40 9.64 -4.43
N PRO A 107 -6.08 9.74 -4.13
CA PRO A 107 -5.05 9.69 -5.16
C PRO A 107 -5.05 8.37 -5.94
N PHE A 108 -5.23 7.25 -5.25
CA PHE A 108 -5.29 5.93 -5.88
C PHE A 108 -6.47 5.82 -6.86
N GLU A 109 -7.68 6.19 -6.44
CA GLU A 109 -8.86 6.18 -7.31
C GLU A 109 -8.67 7.06 -8.54
N GLN A 110 -8.13 8.25 -8.38
CA GLN A 110 -7.89 9.16 -9.50
C GLN A 110 -6.82 8.62 -10.46
N TRP A 111 -5.76 8.01 -9.93
CA TRP A 111 -4.75 7.35 -10.73
C TRP A 111 -5.32 6.18 -11.53
N VAL A 112 -6.14 5.34 -10.91
CA VAL A 112 -6.82 4.23 -11.58
C VAL A 112 -7.75 4.74 -12.68
N LYS A 113 -8.56 5.78 -12.40
CA LYS A 113 -9.44 6.40 -13.40
C LYS A 113 -8.65 6.96 -14.60
N LYS A 114 -7.48 7.55 -14.35
CA LYS A 114 -6.56 8.00 -15.38
C LYS A 114 -6.07 6.83 -16.23
N LYS A 115 -5.63 5.73 -15.60
CA LYS A 115 -5.19 4.50 -16.30
C LYS A 115 -6.29 3.90 -17.17
N ILE A 116 -7.52 3.85 -16.68
CA ILE A 116 -8.69 3.41 -17.47
C ILE A 116 -8.88 4.30 -18.68
N ALA A 117 -8.89 5.62 -18.49
CA ALA A 117 -9.17 6.58 -19.55
C ALA A 117 -8.05 6.65 -20.62
N GLU A 118 -6.79 6.59 -20.23
CA GLU A 118 -5.64 6.81 -21.11
C GLU A 118 -5.11 5.49 -21.71
N GLU A 119 -5.17 4.38 -20.96
CA GLU A 119 -4.56 3.11 -21.37
C GLU A 119 -5.58 2.02 -21.69
N GLY A 120 -6.88 2.28 -21.48
CA GLY A 120 -7.97 1.38 -21.89
C GLY A 120 -8.11 0.13 -21.01
N TYR A 121 -7.72 0.19 -19.73
CA TYR A 121 -8.01 -0.89 -18.79
C TYR A 121 -9.51 -0.99 -18.54
N THR A 122 -10.02 -2.21 -18.40
CA THR A 122 -11.45 -2.50 -18.19
C THR A 122 -11.71 -3.11 -16.82
N GLU A 123 -10.68 -3.64 -16.18
CA GLU A 123 -10.76 -4.28 -14.86
C GLU A 123 -9.51 -3.94 -14.06
N ILE A 124 -9.66 -3.76 -12.76
CA ILE A 124 -8.57 -3.54 -11.83
C ILE A 124 -8.58 -4.67 -10.80
N VAL A 125 -7.44 -5.32 -10.62
CA VAL A 125 -7.25 -6.32 -9.57
C VAL A 125 -6.27 -5.75 -8.54
N SER A 126 -6.78 -5.47 -7.35
CA SER A 126 -5.98 -4.96 -6.22
C SER A 126 -5.62 -6.09 -5.27
N TYR A 127 -4.34 -6.30 -5.06
CA TYR A 127 -3.81 -7.32 -4.14
C TYR A 127 -3.56 -6.73 -2.77
N VAL A 128 -4.06 -7.40 -1.73
CA VAL A 128 -4.00 -6.92 -0.34
C VAL A 128 -3.41 -8.00 0.57
N GLY A 129 -2.43 -7.63 1.38
CA GLY A 129 -1.70 -8.54 2.27
C GLY A 129 -2.42 -8.82 3.57
N ILE A 130 -3.63 -9.38 3.50
CA ILE A 130 -4.35 -9.88 4.67
C ILE A 130 -4.09 -11.37 4.80
N ARG A 131 -3.62 -11.75 5.98
CA ARG A 131 -3.25 -13.14 6.28
C ARG A 131 -4.47 -14.01 6.62
N ALA A 132 -4.29 -15.31 6.54
CA ALA A 132 -5.32 -16.29 6.92
C ALA A 132 -5.66 -16.24 8.42
N ASP A 133 -4.70 -15.83 9.27
CA ASP A 133 -4.89 -15.67 10.71
C ASP A 133 -5.49 -14.31 11.13
N GLU A 134 -6.03 -13.54 10.19
CA GLU A 134 -6.69 -12.25 10.42
C GLU A 134 -8.14 -12.23 9.86
N PRO A 135 -9.03 -13.13 10.31
CA PRO A 135 -10.37 -13.24 9.73
C PRO A 135 -11.23 -11.99 9.92
N GLU A 136 -11.00 -11.24 11.00
CA GLU A 136 -11.80 -10.06 11.36
C GLU A 136 -11.57 -8.85 10.42
N ARG A 137 -10.52 -8.88 9.59
CA ARG A 137 -10.20 -7.77 8.66
C ARG A 137 -11.04 -7.78 7.38
N ASP A 138 -11.86 -8.81 7.14
CA ASP A 138 -12.68 -8.95 5.93
C ASP A 138 -13.66 -7.80 5.71
N GLY A 139 -14.44 -7.46 6.74
CA GLY A 139 -15.52 -6.50 6.60
C GLY A 139 -15.09 -5.07 6.28
N PHE A 140 -13.83 -4.72 6.57
CA PHE A 140 -13.34 -3.36 6.33
C PHE A 140 -13.01 -3.11 4.85
N LEU A 141 -12.49 -4.10 4.17
CA LEU A 141 -12.07 -3.95 2.76
C LEU A 141 -13.24 -4.05 1.80
N THR A 142 -14.15 -4.98 2.02
CA THR A 142 -15.31 -5.19 1.17
C THR A 142 -16.31 -4.03 1.20
N ASN A 143 -16.40 -3.33 2.34
CA ASN A 143 -17.34 -2.22 2.52
C ASN A 143 -16.80 -0.86 2.06
N ASN A 144 -15.52 -0.74 1.73
CA ASN A 144 -14.87 0.53 1.38
C ASN A 144 -14.39 0.60 -0.06
N VAL A 145 -14.53 -0.46 -0.84
CA VAL A 145 -14.31 -0.41 -2.29
C VAL A 145 -15.60 0.02 -2.95
N THR A 146 -15.64 1.29 -3.33
CA THR A 146 -16.85 1.92 -3.89
C THR A 146 -16.98 1.80 -5.41
N GLU A 147 -15.94 1.29 -6.08
CA GLU A 147 -15.90 1.23 -7.54
C GLU A 147 -16.12 -0.20 -8.03
N GLU A 148 -17.17 -0.43 -8.81
CA GLU A 148 -17.59 -1.74 -9.33
C GLU A 148 -16.51 -2.43 -10.21
N PHE A 149 -15.54 -1.67 -10.73
CA PHE A 149 -14.50 -2.19 -11.59
C PHE A 149 -13.24 -2.65 -10.82
N ILE A 150 -13.22 -2.55 -9.49
CA ILE A 150 -12.10 -2.99 -8.65
C ILE A 150 -12.42 -4.31 -7.97
N THR A 151 -11.65 -5.34 -8.31
CA THR A 151 -11.68 -6.64 -7.64
C THR A 151 -10.54 -6.72 -6.62
N ILE A 152 -10.85 -7.02 -5.37
CA ILE A 152 -9.85 -7.25 -4.32
C ILE A 152 -9.51 -8.74 -4.26
N LYS A 153 -8.21 -9.04 -4.26
CA LYS A 153 -7.68 -10.40 -4.00
C LYS A 153 -6.78 -10.41 -2.78
N MET A 154 -6.85 -11.48 -2.02
CA MET A 154 -6.09 -11.68 -0.77
C MET A 154 -5.27 -12.98 -0.85
N PRO A 155 -4.17 -13.01 -1.62
CA PRO A 155 -3.42 -14.23 -1.89
C PRO A 155 -2.98 -14.96 -0.61
N PHE A 156 -2.55 -14.26 0.41
CA PHE A 156 -2.16 -14.88 1.66
C PHE A 156 -3.30 -15.66 2.34
N ARG A 157 -4.52 -15.14 2.23
CA ARG A 157 -5.70 -15.82 2.77
C ARG A 157 -6.13 -16.99 1.89
N GLU A 158 -6.10 -16.79 0.57
CA GLU A 158 -6.44 -17.83 -0.41
C GLU A 158 -5.52 -19.04 -0.28
N ASP A 159 -4.23 -18.79 0.02
CA ASP A 159 -3.19 -19.81 0.14
C ASP A 159 -2.93 -20.26 1.60
N GLY A 160 -3.72 -19.75 2.56
CA GLY A 160 -3.65 -20.16 3.98
C GLY A 160 -2.41 -19.68 4.73
N LEU A 161 -1.72 -18.62 4.24
CA LEU A 161 -0.49 -18.13 4.85
C LEU A 161 -0.76 -17.31 6.12
N ASN A 162 0.00 -17.64 7.16
CA ASN A 162 -0.07 -17.03 8.48
C ASN A 162 1.12 -16.09 8.75
N ARG A 163 1.18 -15.50 9.95
CA ARG A 163 2.25 -14.58 10.33
C ARG A 163 3.66 -15.16 10.20
N GLN A 164 3.83 -16.45 10.52
CA GLN A 164 5.17 -17.07 10.45
C GLN A 164 5.62 -17.22 9.00
N ASP A 165 4.70 -17.56 8.10
CA ASP A 165 5.00 -17.66 6.67
C ASP A 165 5.44 -16.31 6.10
N ILE A 166 4.81 -15.22 6.50
CA ILE A 166 5.19 -13.86 6.11
C ILE A 166 6.62 -13.52 6.57
N LEU A 167 6.95 -13.87 7.80
CA LEU A 167 8.32 -13.65 8.33
C LEU A 167 9.35 -14.48 7.56
N ASN A 168 9.03 -15.71 7.20
CA ASN A 168 9.91 -16.56 6.41
C ASN A 168 10.16 -15.98 5.00
N ILE A 169 9.11 -15.45 4.34
CA ILE A 169 9.25 -14.79 3.04
C ILE A 169 10.21 -13.60 3.14
N LEU A 170 10.06 -12.78 4.17
CA LEU A 170 10.90 -11.61 4.37
C LEU A 170 12.36 -11.96 4.68
N GLN A 171 12.60 -13.01 5.47
CA GLN A 171 13.94 -13.50 5.79
C GLN A 171 14.68 -14.03 4.55
N GLN A 172 13.97 -14.76 3.68
CA GLN A 172 14.56 -15.30 2.44
C GLN A 172 15.03 -14.22 1.48
N ALA A 173 14.40 -13.04 1.53
CA ALA A 173 14.73 -11.93 0.64
C ALA A 173 15.96 -11.11 1.06
N ASP A 174 16.55 -11.39 2.24
CA ASP A 174 17.68 -10.64 2.84
C ASP A 174 17.47 -9.11 2.85
N LEU A 175 16.22 -8.68 2.82
CA LEU A 175 15.84 -7.27 2.90
C LEU A 175 15.75 -6.78 4.34
N TYR A 176 15.65 -7.71 5.27
CA TYR A 176 15.68 -7.50 6.70
C TYR A 176 17.03 -8.00 7.23
N SER A 177 18.06 -7.17 7.08
CA SER A 177 19.30 -7.37 7.82
C SER A 177 19.02 -7.26 9.33
N ASP A 178 19.86 -7.93 10.15
CA ASP A 178 19.76 -7.88 11.62
C ASP A 178 20.15 -6.51 12.22
N ASP A 179 20.23 -5.47 11.39
CA ASP A 179 20.50 -4.11 11.82
C ASP A 179 19.39 -3.61 12.76
N GLU A 180 19.77 -2.99 13.86
CA GLU A 180 18.87 -2.44 14.88
C GLU A 180 17.79 -1.52 14.29
N GLU A 181 18.10 -0.80 13.21
CA GLU A 181 17.17 0.04 12.46
C GLU A 181 15.99 -0.73 11.87
N VAL A 182 16.22 -1.98 11.45
CA VAL A 182 15.16 -2.84 10.90
C VAL A 182 14.35 -3.50 12.00
N GLN A 183 14.93 -3.72 13.18
CA GLN A 183 14.17 -4.20 14.34
C GLN A 183 13.19 -3.15 14.85
N ALA A 184 13.58 -1.87 14.87
CA ALA A 184 12.66 -0.76 15.19
C ALA A 184 11.45 -0.77 14.24
N PHE A 185 11.64 -1.11 12.97
CA PHE A 185 10.57 -1.23 11.98
C PHE A 185 9.59 -2.39 12.27
N ARG A 186 10.05 -3.46 12.94
CA ARG A 186 9.19 -4.57 13.35
C ARG A 186 8.17 -4.17 14.43
N GLU A 187 8.49 -3.18 15.23
CA GLU A 187 7.70 -2.76 16.39
C GLU A 187 6.79 -1.57 16.11
N VAL A 188 7.13 -0.72 15.13
CA VAL A 188 6.30 0.42 14.76
C VAL A 188 5.11 -0.04 13.93
N LYS A 189 3.92 0.05 14.49
CA LYS A 189 2.66 -0.07 13.74
C LYS A 189 2.46 1.17 12.89
N LEU A 190 3.10 1.18 11.71
CA LEU A 190 2.92 2.26 10.73
C LEU A 190 1.53 2.17 10.11
N GLY A 191 0.76 3.16 10.37
CA GLY A 191 -0.60 3.38 9.89
C GLY A 191 -1.22 4.49 10.70
N CYS A 192 -2.46 4.87 10.43
CA CYS A 192 -3.21 5.84 11.24
C CYS A 192 -3.25 5.46 12.74
N ASN A 193 -2.95 4.21 13.09
CA ASN A 193 -2.80 3.74 14.47
C ASN A 193 -1.43 4.08 15.10
N GLY A 194 -0.41 4.42 14.30
CA GLY A 194 0.93 4.77 14.81
C GLY A 194 1.00 6.15 15.47
N ILE A 195 0.04 7.02 15.14
CA ILE A 195 -0.03 8.38 15.72
C ILE A 195 -0.48 8.33 17.19
N GLU A 196 -1.21 7.30 17.62
CA GLU A 196 -1.63 7.14 19.02
C GLU A 196 -0.45 6.87 19.98
N GLN A 197 0.69 6.43 19.48
CA GLN A 197 1.88 6.17 20.30
C GLN A 197 2.83 7.37 20.41
N MET A 198 2.57 8.46 19.67
CA MET A 198 3.38 9.68 19.70
C MET A 198 2.82 10.78 20.62
N LEU A 199 1.71 10.52 21.30
CA LEU A 199 1.17 11.46 22.30
C LEU A 199 1.70 11.09 23.70
N PRO A 200 2.17 12.09 24.46
CA PRO A 200 2.65 11.90 25.81
C PRO A 200 1.55 11.45 26.76
#